data_0a25909c65e6f3ad8ee13c98167768ee
#
_entry.id   0a25909c65e6f3ad8ee13c98167768ee
#
_cell.length_a   1.000
_cell.length_b   1.000
_cell.length_c   1.000
_cell.angle_alpha   90.00
_cell.angle_beta   90.00
_cell.angle_gamma   90.00
#
_symmetry.space_group_name_H-M   'P 1'
#
loop_
_entity.id
_entity.type
_entity.pdbx_description
1 polymer ?
#
loop_
_entity_poly.entity_id
_entity_poly.type
_entity_poly.pdbx_seq_one_letter_code
_entity_poly.pdbx_strand_id
1 'polypeptide(L)'
;LAARARQPVMLHLPMEPLSTRQPLEAGTLTVQQDEQQMATILDSALKAVPEAKGVNNHMGSMLTEDRQRMDWLMALLAGRHLYFVDSRTTAKSQALAAAEAAGVPAVARNVFLDNSARDLQHQWQRALRLAKRDGQVVVIAHPHATTLAFLRQALTELHGAELVPVSALMPKVRVATSGKITPNRG
;
A
#
# COMPACT_ATOMS: atom_id res chain seq x y z
N LEU A 1 18.03 -5.34 7.27
CA LEU A 1 17.92 -4.60 8.54
C LEU A 1 16.53 -4.80 9.17
N ALA A 2 15.41 -4.50 8.47
CA ALA A 2 14.06 -4.60 9.01
C ALA A 2 13.71 -6.03 9.49
N ALA A 3 14.00 -7.06 8.68
CA ALA A 3 13.77 -8.46 9.06
C ALA A 3 14.57 -8.87 10.31
N ARG A 4 15.82 -8.39 10.45
CA ARG A 4 16.61 -8.61 11.67
C ARG A 4 16.01 -7.93 12.91
N ALA A 5 15.37 -6.79 12.73
CA ALA A 5 14.65 -6.06 13.78
C ALA A 5 13.23 -6.60 14.03
N ARG A 6 12.83 -7.70 13.38
CA ARG A 6 11.47 -8.27 13.41
C ARG A 6 10.37 -7.26 13.03
N GLN A 7 10.72 -6.28 12.19
CA GLN A 7 9.77 -5.31 11.67
C GLN A 7 9.08 -5.87 10.43
N PRO A 8 7.77 -5.61 10.23
CA PRO A 8 7.07 -5.99 9.03
C PRO A 8 7.73 -5.37 7.79
N VAL A 9 7.83 -6.17 6.72
CA VAL A 9 8.42 -5.75 5.45
C VAL A 9 7.34 -5.74 4.37
N MET A 10 7.35 -4.70 3.54
CA MET A 10 6.56 -4.61 2.31
C MET A 10 7.47 -4.42 1.10
N LEU A 11 7.02 -4.92 -0.04
CA LEU A 11 7.62 -4.59 -1.32
C LEU A 11 7.13 -3.19 -1.74
N HIS A 12 8.05 -2.24 -1.90
CA HIS A 12 7.77 -0.93 -2.50
C HIS A 12 7.96 -1.04 -4.00
N LEU A 13 6.85 -1.30 -4.72
CA LEU A 13 6.86 -1.68 -6.14
C LEU A 13 6.75 -0.44 -7.03
N PRO A 14 7.74 -0.20 -7.91
CA PRO A 14 7.69 0.91 -8.86
C PRO A 14 6.51 0.76 -9.84
N MET A 15 5.75 1.84 -10.01
CA MET A 15 4.59 1.91 -10.89
C MET A 15 4.59 3.20 -11.69
N GLU A 16 4.13 3.14 -12.92
CA GLU A 16 4.17 4.24 -13.88
C GLU A 16 3.42 5.48 -13.38
N PRO A 17 4.09 6.66 -13.32
CA PRO A 17 3.47 7.92 -12.98
C PRO A 17 2.91 8.64 -14.22
N LEU A 18 1.97 9.56 -14.02
CA LEU A 18 1.49 10.48 -15.06
C LEU A 18 2.59 11.40 -15.58
N SER A 19 3.58 11.71 -14.74
CA SER A 19 4.70 12.57 -15.12
C SER A 19 5.89 11.75 -15.60
N THR A 20 6.33 12.01 -16.82
CA THR A 20 7.47 11.35 -17.48
C THR A 20 8.77 12.15 -17.37
N ARG A 21 8.90 13.03 -16.38
CA ARG A 21 10.09 13.88 -16.22
C ARG A 21 11.39 13.10 -15.96
N GLN A 22 11.28 11.87 -15.51
CA GLN A 22 12.42 10.98 -15.28
C GLN A 22 12.18 9.66 -15.99
N PRO A 23 13.25 8.98 -16.46
CA PRO A 23 13.15 7.63 -16.99
C PRO A 23 12.53 6.70 -15.94
N LEU A 24 11.75 5.73 -16.40
CA LEU A 24 11.21 4.70 -15.51
C LEU A 24 12.34 3.80 -15.01
N GLU A 25 12.28 3.45 -13.75
CA GLU A 25 13.22 2.49 -13.16
C GLU A 25 13.00 1.09 -13.74
N ALA A 26 14.05 0.27 -13.76
CA ALA A 26 13.94 -1.13 -14.15
C ALA A 26 12.97 -1.85 -13.19
N GLY A 27 12.06 -2.66 -13.75
CA GLY A 27 11.05 -3.36 -12.96
C GLY A 27 9.82 -2.51 -12.60
N THR A 28 9.65 -1.34 -13.23
CA THR A 28 8.43 -0.54 -13.10
C THR A 28 7.26 -1.24 -13.80
N LEU A 29 6.13 -1.38 -13.11
CA LEU A 29 4.86 -1.76 -13.73
C LEU A 29 4.30 -0.59 -14.55
N THR A 30 3.91 -0.87 -15.80
CA THR A 30 3.41 0.15 -16.73
C THR A 30 2.07 -0.25 -17.37
N VAL A 31 1.33 0.72 -17.88
CA VAL A 31 0.05 0.48 -18.57
C VAL A 31 0.22 -0.21 -19.93
N GLN A 32 1.45 -0.30 -20.46
CA GLN A 32 1.73 -0.99 -21.73
C GLN A 32 1.94 -2.51 -21.55
N GLN A 33 2.14 -2.97 -20.31
CA GLN A 33 2.36 -4.37 -20.02
C GLN A 33 1.04 -5.15 -19.98
N ASP A 34 1.11 -6.40 -20.43
CA ASP A 34 0.05 -7.38 -20.22
C ASP A 34 0.15 -8.03 -18.81
N GLU A 35 -0.85 -8.85 -18.48
CA GLU A 35 -0.92 -9.52 -17.17
C GLU A 35 0.29 -10.43 -16.91
N GLN A 36 0.78 -11.14 -17.95
CA GLN A 36 1.90 -12.06 -17.83
C GLN A 36 3.22 -11.30 -17.55
N GLN A 37 3.41 -10.17 -18.22
CA GLN A 37 4.56 -9.31 -18.01
C GLN A 37 4.54 -8.71 -16.61
N MET A 38 3.38 -8.24 -16.14
CA MET A 38 3.21 -7.75 -14.77
C MET A 38 3.49 -8.85 -13.73
N ALA A 39 3.00 -10.07 -13.96
CA ALA A 39 3.29 -11.22 -13.09
C ALA A 39 4.79 -11.50 -12.99
N THR A 40 5.49 -11.49 -14.12
CA THR A 40 6.94 -11.73 -14.19
C THR A 40 7.73 -10.68 -13.41
N ILE A 41 7.36 -9.41 -13.55
CA ILE A 41 7.99 -8.30 -12.83
C ILE A 41 7.73 -8.43 -11.32
N LEU A 42 6.48 -8.67 -10.93
CA LEU A 42 6.11 -8.85 -9.52
C LEU A 42 6.88 -10.01 -8.89
N ASP A 43 6.96 -11.16 -9.57
CA ASP A 43 7.68 -12.33 -9.05
C ASP A 43 9.19 -12.06 -8.90
N SER A 44 9.77 -11.33 -9.86
CA SER A 44 11.18 -10.90 -9.76
C SER A 44 11.41 -9.97 -8.57
N ALA A 45 10.52 -9.01 -8.36
CA ALA A 45 10.59 -8.07 -7.25
C ALA A 45 10.40 -8.76 -5.89
N LEU A 46 9.46 -9.71 -5.79
CA LEU A 46 9.22 -10.49 -4.57
C LEU A 46 10.39 -11.43 -4.24
N LYS A 47 11.10 -11.96 -5.24
CA LYS A 47 12.35 -12.72 -5.02
C LYS A 47 13.45 -11.87 -4.38
N ALA A 48 13.48 -10.56 -4.68
CA ALA A 48 14.45 -9.63 -4.07
C ALA A 48 14.05 -9.25 -2.63
N VAL A 49 12.77 -9.38 -2.25
CA VAL A 49 12.24 -9.05 -0.91
C VAL A 49 11.36 -10.21 -0.41
N PRO A 50 11.96 -11.38 -0.13
CA PRO A 50 11.20 -12.60 0.20
C PRO A 50 10.39 -12.52 1.50
N GLU A 51 10.74 -11.60 2.39
CA GLU A 51 10.02 -11.39 3.66
C GLU A 51 8.77 -10.49 3.50
N ALA A 52 8.52 -9.94 2.30
CA ALA A 52 7.39 -9.06 2.08
C ALA A 52 6.05 -9.75 2.39
N LYS A 53 5.22 -9.11 3.18
CA LYS A 53 3.87 -9.55 3.53
C LYS A 53 2.79 -8.73 2.82
N GLY A 54 3.19 -7.71 2.09
CA GLY A 54 2.33 -6.83 1.33
C GLY A 54 3.11 -6.02 0.32
N VAL A 55 2.38 -5.30 -0.51
CA VAL A 55 2.91 -4.42 -1.56
C VAL A 55 2.40 -3.01 -1.34
N ASN A 56 3.28 -2.04 -1.60
CA ASN A 56 2.95 -0.62 -1.62
C ASN A 56 3.43 -0.02 -2.95
N ASN A 57 2.64 0.83 -3.59
CA ASN A 57 3.06 1.47 -4.83
C ASN A 57 4.07 2.60 -4.59
N HIS A 58 5.22 2.53 -5.27
CA HIS A 58 6.11 3.66 -5.50
C HIS A 58 5.62 4.44 -6.72
N MET A 59 5.35 5.75 -6.56
CA MET A 59 4.67 6.53 -7.61
C MET A 59 3.34 5.89 -8.05
N GLY A 60 3.13 5.70 -9.36
CA GLY A 60 2.01 4.95 -9.90
C GLY A 60 0.76 5.77 -10.16
N SER A 61 0.85 7.09 -10.29
CA SER A 61 -0.34 7.91 -10.55
C SER A 61 -1.02 7.58 -11.87
N MET A 62 -0.31 7.04 -12.87
CA MET A 62 -0.90 6.55 -14.12
C MET A 62 -1.43 5.12 -13.97
N LEU A 63 -0.58 4.19 -13.50
CA LEU A 63 -0.96 2.79 -13.38
C LEU A 63 -2.15 2.57 -12.44
N THR A 64 -2.18 3.26 -11.28
CA THR A 64 -3.26 3.10 -10.31
C THR A 64 -4.60 3.68 -10.76
N GLU A 65 -4.65 4.54 -11.79
CA GLU A 65 -5.90 4.98 -12.44
C GLU A 65 -6.45 3.95 -13.42
N ASP A 66 -5.60 3.03 -13.92
CA ASP A 66 -6.02 1.98 -14.84
C ASP A 66 -6.66 0.81 -14.07
N ARG A 67 -7.98 0.72 -14.17
CA ARG A 67 -8.75 -0.31 -13.46
C ARG A 67 -8.35 -1.72 -13.86
N GLN A 68 -8.13 -1.98 -15.15
CA GLN A 68 -7.80 -3.32 -15.64
C GLN A 68 -6.44 -3.79 -15.09
N ARG A 69 -5.42 -2.92 -15.10
CA ARG A 69 -4.09 -3.24 -14.57
C ARG A 69 -4.13 -3.44 -13.06
N MET A 70 -4.96 -2.65 -12.37
CA MET A 70 -5.15 -2.85 -10.94
C MET A 70 -5.90 -4.14 -10.62
N ASP A 71 -6.90 -4.54 -11.42
CA ASP A 71 -7.57 -5.84 -11.25
C ASP A 71 -6.59 -7.00 -11.43
N TRP A 72 -5.72 -6.98 -12.46
CA TRP A 72 -4.68 -7.99 -12.65
C TRP A 72 -3.71 -8.03 -11.47
N LEU A 73 -3.20 -6.86 -11.05
CA LEU A 73 -2.29 -6.80 -9.92
C LEU A 73 -2.93 -7.38 -8.65
N MET A 74 -4.18 -7.02 -8.35
CA MET A 74 -4.86 -7.52 -7.15
C MET A 74 -5.13 -9.02 -7.24
N ALA A 75 -5.46 -9.58 -8.41
CA ALA A 75 -5.56 -11.03 -8.59
C ALA A 75 -4.22 -11.73 -8.32
N LEU A 76 -3.10 -11.17 -8.80
CA LEU A 76 -1.76 -11.68 -8.54
C LEU A 76 -1.40 -11.62 -7.04
N LEU A 77 -1.79 -10.57 -6.33
CA LEU A 77 -1.57 -10.42 -4.88
C LEU A 77 -2.44 -11.39 -4.07
N ALA A 78 -3.70 -11.58 -4.46
CA ALA A 78 -4.61 -12.53 -3.83
C ALA A 78 -4.04 -13.95 -3.86
N GLY A 79 -3.55 -14.40 -5.03
CA GLY A 79 -2.91 -15.70 -5.19
C GLY A 79 -1.64 -15.91 -4.35
N ARG A 80 -1.06 -14.84 -3.84
CA ARG A 80 0.15 -14.85 -2.99
C ARG A 80 -0.12 -14.49 -1.53
N HIS A 81 -1.38 -14.28 -1.16
CA HIS A 81 -1.81 -13.87 0.19
C HIS A 81 -1.13 -12.57 0.68
N LEU A 82 -0.88 -11.62 -0.23
CA LEU A 82 -0.29 -10.34 0.06
C LEU A 82 -1.37 -9.26 0.24
N TYR A 83 -1.17 -8.34 1.18
CA TYR A 83 -2.01 -7.17 1.31
C TYR A 83 -1.47 -6.00 0.46
N PHE A 84 -2.29 -4.98 0.23
CA PHE A 84 -1.89 -3.80 -0.52
C PHE A 84 -2.04 -2.51 0.30
N VAL A 85 -1.07 -1.60 0.15
CA VAL A 85 -1.14 -0.24 0.70
C VAL A 85 -1.09 0.76 -0.46
N ASP A 86 -2.21 1.45 -0.71
CA ASP A 86 -2.28 2.49 -1.73
C ASP A 86 -1.63 3.78 -1.22
N SER A 87 -0.52 4.20 -1.84
CA SER A 87 0.13 5.49 -1.54
C SER A 87 -0.72 6.69 -1.96
N ARG A 88 -1.81 6.48 -2.72
CA ARG A 88 -2.70 7.53 -3.23
C ARG A 88 -1.94 8.71 -3.84
N THR A 89 -1.09 8.40 -4.80
CA THR A 89 -0.36 9.40 -5.59
C THR A 89 -1.26 10.16 -6.56
N THR A 90 -2.50 9.68 -6.74
CA THR A 90 -3.61 10.32 -7.43
C THR A 90 -4.92 10.14 -6.65
N ALA A 91 -5.82 11.10 -6.75
CA ALA A 91 -7.17 10.99 -6.18
C ALA A 91 -8.06 9.99 -6.92
N LYS A 92 -7.69 9.64 -8.18
CA LYS A 92 -8.46 8.74 -9.06
C LYS A 92 -8.02 7.27 -8.96
N SER A 93 -7.15 6.93 -7.99
CA SER A 93 -6.68 5.54 -7.81
C SER A 93 -7.84 4.56 -7.71
N GLN A 94 -7.76 3.49 -8.51
CA GLN A 94 -8.69 2.34 -8.53
C GLN A 94 -8.23 1.21 -7.59
N ALA A 95 -7.08 1.39 -6.92
CA ALA A 95 -6.43 0.32 -6.17
C ALA A 95 -7.32 -0.31 -5.10
N LEU A 96 -8.00 0.51 -4.27
CA LEU A 96 -8.88 -0.03 -3.22
C LEU A 96 -10.10 -0.75 -3.80
N ALA A 97 -10.71 -0.21 -4.87
CA ALA A 97 -11.85 -0.84 -5.52
C ALA A 97 -11.47 -2.19 -6.17
N ALA A 98 -10.28 -2.26 -6.80
CA ALA A 98 -9.75 -3.50 -7.34
C ALA A 98 -9.40 -4.51 -6.23
N ALA A 99 -8.81 -4.05 -5.13
CA ALA A 99 -8.48 -4.88 -3.98
C ALA A 99 -9.74 -5.49 -3.35
N GLU A 100 -10.79 -4.70 -3.15
CA GLU A 100 -12.08 -5.16 -2.65
C GLU A 100 -12.68 -6.25 -3.56
N ALA A 101 -12.70 -6.01 -4.88
CA ALA A 101 -13.21 -6.96 -5.86
C ALA A 101 -12.43 -8.29 -5.86
N ALA A 102 -11.12 -8.26 -5.64
CA ALA A 102 -10.25 -9.43 -5.59
C ALA A 102 -10.14 -10.08 -4.20
N GLY A 103 -10.78 -9.50 -3.17
CA GLY A 103 -10.65 -9.99 -1.80
C GLY A 103 -9.25 -9.79 -1.20
N VAL A 104 -8.50 -8.79 -1.66
CA VAL A 104 -7.19 -8.42 -1.14
C VAL A 104 -7.35 -7.45 0.02
N PRO A 105 -6.81 -7.73 1.22
CA PRO A 105 -6.81 -6.76 2.30
C PRO A 105 -6.03 -5.51 1.86
N ALA A 106 -6.64 -4.34 1.92
CA ALA A 106 -5.99 -3.12 1.48
C ALA A 106 -6.40 -1.90 2.31
N VAL A 107 -5.47 -0.96 2.46
CA VAL A 107 -5.71 0.37 3.03
C VAL A 107 -5.05 1.42 2.16
N ALA A 108 -5.51 2.66 2.28
CA ALA A 108 -4.89 3.79 1.61
C ALA A 108 -4.20 4.72 2.62
N ARG A 109 -3.16 5.40 2.15
CA ARG A 109 -2.51 6.47 2.88
C ARG A 109 -3.49 7.61 3.17
N ASN A 110 -3.51 8.07 4.41
CA ASN A 110 -4.25 9.26 4.83
C ASN A 110 -3.35 10.51 4.83
N VAL A 111 -2.08 10.36 5.24
CA VAL A 111 -1.14 11.47 5.38
C VAL A 111 0.20 11.12 4.76
N PHE A 112 0.73 12.04 3.96
CA PHE A 112 2.12 12.08 3.56
C PHE A 112 2.85 13.00 4.53
N LEU A 113 3.78 12.46 5.32
CA LEU A 113 4.40 13.22 6.40
C LEU A 113 5.38 14.28 5.87
N ASP A 114 6.14 13.93 4.85
CA ASP A 114 7.34 14.64 4.41
C ASP A 114 7.30 15.09 2.94
N ASN A 115 6.13 15.44 2.42
CA ASN A 115 6.03 16.15 1.15
C ASN A 115 6.86 17.45 1.14
N SER A 116 7.02 18.07 2.31
CA SER A 116 7.90 19.20 2.56
C SER A 116 8.49 19.06 3.95
N ALA A 117 9.80 19.24 4.07
CA ALA A 117 10.49 19.22 5.37
C ALA A 117 9.96 20.30 6.34
N ARG A 118 9.38 21.40 5.81
CA ARG A 118 8.78 22.48 6.61
C ARG A 118 7.43 22.13 7.21
N ASP A 119 6.78 21.06 6.71
CA ASP A 119 5.40 20.73 7.07
C ASP A 119 5.30 19.52 8.02
N LEU A 120 6.42 18.91 8.42
CA LEU A 120 6.44 17.68 9.24
C LEU A 120 5.54 17.78 10.48
N GLN A 121 5.69 18.86 11.26
CA GLN A 121 4.90 19.07 12.46
C GLN A 121 3.40 19.22 12.15
N HIS A 122 3.06 19.98 11.11
CA HIS A 122 1.66 20.16 10.70
C HIS A 122 1.02 18.85 10.22
N GLN A 123 1.73 18.07 9.39
CA GLN A 123 1.24 16.78 8.90
C GLN A 123 1.13 15.75 10.04
N TRP A 124 2.06 15.78 11.00
CA TRP A 124 1.97 14.93 12.19
C TRP A 124 0.72 15.23 13.03
N GLN A 125 0.47 16.51 13.31
CA GLN A 125 -0.73 16.93 14.03
C GLN A 125 -2.01 16.57 13.25
N ARG A 126 -1.99 16.68 11.91
CA ARG A 126 -3.08 16.20 11.07
C ARG A 126 -3.30 14.70 11.22
N ALA A 127 -2.23 13.91 11.22
CA ALA A 127 -2.32 12.46 11.42
C ALA A 127 -2.95 12.11 12.76
N LEU A 128 -2.52 12.76 13.86
CA LEU A 128 -3.09 12.52 15.19
C LEU A 128 -4.59 12.90 15.26
N ARG A 129 -4.98 14.02 14.62
CA ARG A 129 -6.42 14.39 14.55
C ARG A 129 -7.24 13.35 13.78
N LEU A 130 -6.71 12.81 12.68
CA LEU A 130 -7.37 11.76 11.91
C LEU A 130 -7.46 10.47 12.72
N ALA A 131 -6.38 10.05 13.38
CA ALA A 131 -6.38 8.88 14.25
C ALA A 131 -7.45 8.98 15.35
N LYS A 132 -7.55 10.15 15.98
CA LYS A 132 -8.56 10.41 17.03
C LYS A 132 -9.99 10.37 16.48
N ARG A 133 -10.21 10.92 15.28
CA ARG A 133 -11.54 11.00 14.65
C ARG A 133 -12.00 9.66 14.10
N ASP A 134 -11.10 8.96 13.38
CA ASP A 134 -11.43 7.79 12.55
C ASP A 134 -11.01 6.46 13.22
N GLY A 135 -10.36 6.52 14.39
CA GLY A 135 -9.85 5.36 15.11
C GLY A 135 -8.53 4.81 14.57
N GLN A 136 -8.13 5.22 13.36
CA GLN A 136 -6.87 4.80 12.73
C GLN A 136 -6.39 5.81 11.69
N VAL A 137 -5.10 5.75 11.36
CA VAL A 137 -4.49 6.56 10.29
C VAL A 137 -3.30 5.83 9.68
N VAL A 138 -3.19 5.85 8.37
CA VAL A 138 -1.99 5.39 7.64
C VAL A 138 -1.16 6.60 7.24
N VAL A 139 0.08 6.64 7.73
CA VAL A 139 1.06 7.68 7.42
C VAL A 139 2.20 7.09 6.61
N ILE A 140 2.56 7.73 5.50
CA ILE A 140 3.75 7.40 4.73
C ILE A 140 4.79 8.50 4.92
N ALA A 141 6.05 8.09 5.09
CA ALA A 141 7.20 8.97 5.19
C ALA A 141 8.41 8.33 4.51
N HIS A 142 9.37 9.15 4.09
CA HIS A 142 10.63 8.70 3.51
C HIS A 142 11.77 8.78 4.53
N PRO A 143 12.84 7.98 4.37
CA PRO A 143 13.94 7.94 5.33
C PRO A 143 14.93 9.12 5.16
N HIS A 144 14.41 10.34 4.99
CA HIS A 144 15.23 11.55 5.01
C HIS A 144 15.76 11.83 6.42
N ALA A 145 16.97 12.36 6.53
CA ALA A 145 17.58 12.65 7.83
C ALA A 145 16.69 13.54 8.72
N THR A 146 16.06 14.55 8.14
CA THR A 146 15.10 15.44 8.82
C THR A 146 13.86 14.71 9.30
N THR A 147 13.28 13.85 8.47
CA THR A 147 12.10 13.04 8.81
C THR A 147 12.42 12.06 9.93
N LEU A 148 13.57 11.39 9.87
CA LEU A 148 14.00 10.47 10.92
C LEU A 148 14.27 11.16 12.25
N ALA A 149 14.91 12.34 12.23
CA ALA A 149 15.14 13.14 13.44
C ALA A 149 13.81 13.58 14.08
N PHE A 150 12.88 14.07 13.26
CA PHE A 150 11.55 14.45 13.71
C PHE A 150 10.79 13.28 14.32
N LEU A 151 10.75 12.13 13.64
CA LEU A 151 10.02 10.94 14.12
C LEU A 151 10.59 10.38 15.41
N ARG A 152 11.91 10.43 15.62
CA ARG A 152 12.52 10.01 16.91
C ARG A 152 11.95 10.78 18.08
N GLN A 153 11.77 12.08 17.96
CA GLN A 153 11.18 12.91 19.00
C GLN A 153 9.65 12.69 19.07
N ALA A 154 8.94 12.81 17.97
CA ALA A 154 7.48 12.75 17.92
C ALA A 154 6.92 11.42 18.44
N LEU A 155 7.64 10.30 18.25
CA LEU A 155 7.23 8.99 18.74
C LEU A 155 7.48 8.79 20.24
N THR A 156 8.48 9.46 20.84
CA THR A 156 8.66 9.44 22.30
C THR A 156 7.61 10.26 23.04
N GLU A 157 7.04 11.25 22.37
CA GLU A 157 5.98 12.13 22.89
C GLU A 157 4.57 11.69 22.44
N LEU A 158 4.44 10.48 21.89
CA LEU A 158 3.17 9.99 21.36
C LEU A 158 2.21 9.65 22.51
N HIS A 159 1.13 10.41 22.64
CA HIS A 159 0.07 10.18 23.60
C HIS A 159 -1.29 10.04 22.92
N GLY A 160 -2.13 9.13 23.42
CA GLY A 160 -3.49 8.92 22.94
C GLY A 160 -3.60 8.24 21.57
N ALA A 161 -2.48 7.69 21.06
CA ALA A 161 -2.41 6.84 19.89
C ALA A 161 -1.30 5.79 20.10
N GLU A 162 -1.38 4.69 19.35
CA GLU A 162 -0.42 3.61 19.35
C GLU A 162 0.12 3.37 17.95
N LEU A 163 1.42 3.09 17.83
CA LEU A 163 2.04 2.70 16.57
C LEU A 163 1.87 1.18 16.38
N VAL A 164 1.15 0.81 15.34
CA VAL A 164 0.88 -0.59 15.02
C VAL A 164 1.40 -0.95 13.63
N PRO A 165 1.70 -2.23 13.35
CA PRO A 165 1.94 -2.67 11.98
C PRO A 165 0.75 -2.34 11.08
N VAL A 166 1.00 -1.89 9.84
CA VAL A 166 -0.07 -1.53 8.90
C VAL A 166 -1.03 -2.70 8.64
N SER A 167 -0.56 -3.94 8.74
CA SER A 167 -1.40 -5.13 8.63
C SER A 167 -2.50 -5.23 9.70
N ALA A 168 -2.31 -4.59 10.85
CA ALA A 168 -3.33 -4.52 11.90
C ALA A 168 -4.50 -3.58 11.53
N LEU A 169 -4.30 -2.69 10.55
CA LEU A 169 -5.32 -1.75 10.06
C LEU A 169 -6.10 -2.31 8.87
N MET A 170 -5.75 -3.50 8.37
CA MET A 170 -6.41 -4.08 7.21
C MET A 170 -7.86 -4.46 7.54
N PRO A 171 -8.82 -4.16 6.65
CA PRO A 171 -10.19 -4.63 6.82
C PRO A 171 -10.21 -6.16 6.81
N LYS A 172 -11.05 -6.76 7.66
CA LYS A 172 -11.28 -8.21 7.61
C LYS A 172 -12.01 -8.54 6.30
N VAL A 173 -11.34 -9.23 5.39
CA VAL A 173 -11.96 -9.70 4.16
C VAL A 173 -13.04 -10.73 4.51
N ARG A 174 -14.29 -10.42 4.17
CA ARG A 174 -15.38 -11.38 4.24
C ARG A 174 -15.26 -12.28 3.00
N VAL A 175 -14.71 -13.47 3.15
CA VAL A 175 -14.84 -14.50 2.11
C VAL A 175 -16.33 -14.83 2.02
N ALA A 176 -16.97 -14.47 0.89
CA ALA A 176 -18.30 -14.93 0.61
C ALA A 176 -18.26 -16.48 0.57
N THR A 177 -18.71 -17.12 1.61
CA THR A 177 -18.94 -18.57 1.58
C THR A 177 -19.98 -18.80 0.51
N SER A 178 -19.57 -19.38 -0.63
CA SER A 178 -20.46 -19.86 -1.67
C SER A 178 -21.49 -20.78 -1.00
N GLY A 179 -22.73 -20.29 -0.93
CA GLY A 179 -23.84 -21.03 -0.39
C GLY A 179 -23.93 -22.37 -1.11
N LYS A 180 -23.96 -23.47 -0.34
CA LYS A 180 -24.28 -24.78 -0.86
C LYS A 180 -25.61 -24.67 -1.59
N ILE A 181 -25.58 -24.81 -2.90
CA ILE A 181 -26.79 -25.07 -3.70
C ILE A 181 -27.24 -26.45 -3.26
N THR A 182 -28.24 -26.51 -2.41
CA THR A 182 -28.97 -27.74 -2.13
C THR A 182 -29.73 -28.10 -3.40
N PRO A 183 -29.50 -29.27 -4.02
CA PRO A 183 -30.31 -29.71 -5.15
C PRO A 183 -31.73 -29.95 -4.63
N ASN A 184 -32.68 -29.23 -5.22
CA ASN A 184 -34.10 -29.44 -5.00
C ASN A 184 -34.44 -30.85 -5.56
N ARG A 185 -34.77 -31.78 -4.67
CA ARG A 185 -35.37 -33.07 -5.05
C ARG A 185 -36.87 -32.80 -5.20
N GLY A 186 -37.30 -32.69 -6.46
CA GLY A 186 -38.66 -32.89 -6.87
C GLY A 186 -38.85 -34.29 -7.42
#